data_4cddc3497699f4d8dada798ef654bc8e
#
_entry.id   4cddc3497699f4d8dada798ef654bc8e
#
_cell.length_a   1.000
_cell.length_b   1.000
_cell.length_c   1.000
_cell.angle_alpha   90.00
_cell.angle_beta   90.00
_cell.angle_gamma   90.00
#
_symmetry.space_group_name_H-M   'P 1'
#
loop_
_entity.id
_entity.type
_entity.pdbx_description
1 polymer ?
#
loop_
_entity_poly.entity_id
_entity_poly.type
_entity_poly.pdbx_seq_one_letter_code
_entity_poly.pdbx_strand_id
1 'polypeptide(L)'
;MYLGKVVGNVVCSAKDEALVGIRLMLVERLYGSGTVVALDAVGSGPGETVYVCRGKEASFAFGREVPTEATIVAIVDEVQRMA
;
A
#
# COMPACT_ATOMS: atom_id res chain seq x y z
N MET A 1 -5.27 -0.15 9.71
CA MET A 1 -5.83 -0.11 8.34
C MET A 1 -6.43 1.25 8.07
N TYR A 2 -6.24 1.77 6.88
CA TYR A 2 -6.79 3.07 6.51
C TYR A 2 -6.89 3.21 5.00
N LEU A 3 -7.62 4.24 4.56
CA LEU A 3 -7.70 4.62 3.16
C LEU A 3 -6.59 5.62 2.83
N GLY A 4 -6.06 5.52 1.63
CA GLY A 4 -5.04 6.41 1.12
C GLY A 4 -5.16 6.62 -0.37
N LYS A 5 -4.35 7.53 -0.88
CA LYS A 5 -4.26 7.79 -2.31
C LYS A 5 -2.83 7.56 -2.76
N VAL A 6 -2.65 6.84 -3.84
CA VAL A 6 -1.33 6.62 -4.43
C VAL A 6 -0.88 7.92 -5.09
N VAL A 7 0.21 8.50 -4.57
CA VAL A 7 0.73 9.78 -5.04
C VAL A 7 2.11 9.66 -5.68
N GLY A 8 2.66 8.46 -5.72
CA GLY A 8 3.95 8.22 -6.35
C GLY A 8 4.40 6.78 -6.16
N ASN A 9 5.60 6.50 -6.62
CA ASN A 9 6.23 5.21 -6.42
C ASN A 9 7.66 5.43 -5.95
N VAL A 10 8.20 4.42 -5.27
CA VAL A 10 9.56 4.44 -4.73
C VAL A 10 10.40 3.44 -5.52
N VAL A 11 11.52 3.93 -6.05
CA VAL A 11 12.44 3.10 -6.83
C VAL A 11 13.71 2.89 -6.02
N CYS A 12 14.10 1.63 -5.83
CA CYS A 12 15.29 1.26 -5.08
C CYS A 12 16.31 0.60 -6.00
N SER A 13 17.57 1.05 -5.91
CA SER A 13 18.67 0.44 -6.68
C SER A 13 19.19 -0.83 -6.01
N ALA A 14 18.99 -0.95 -4.69
CA ALA A 14 19.35 -2.13 -3.90
C ALA A 14 18.26 -2.40 -2.88
N LYS A 15 17.84 -3.64 -2.75
CA LYS A 15 16.77 -4.02 -1.83
C LYS A 15 16.88 -5.49 -1.43
N ASP A 16 16.22 -5.81 -0.34
CA ASP A 16 16.12 -7.20 0.11
C ASP A 16 15.50 -8.06 -1.00
N GLU A 17 16.01 -9.27 -1.15
CA GLU A 17 15.53 -10.21 -2.16
C GLU A 17 14.02 -10.48 -2.06
N ALA A 18 13.48 -10.48 -0.85
CA ALA A 18 12.04 -10.69 -0.65
C ALA A 18 11.17 -9.60 -1.27
N LEU A 19 11.74 -8.42 -1.60
CA LEU A 19 11.03 -7.31 -2.23
C LEU A 19 11.12 -7.32 -3.75
N VAL A 20 11.91 -8.21 -4.33
CA VAL A 20 12.08 -8.25 -5.79
C VAL A 20 10.75 -8.56 -6.46
N GLY A 21 10.39 -7.77 -7.45
CA GLY A 21 9.12 -7.92 -8.18
C GLY A 21 7.92 -7.27 -7.52
N ILE A 22 8.10 -6.68 -6.33
CA ILE A 22 7.01 -5.99 -5.64
C ILE A 22 7.22 -4.48 -5.80
N ARG A 23 6.18 -3.77 -6.23
CA ARG A 23 6.25 -2.32 -6.35
C ARG A 23 6.05 -1.66 -4.99
N LEU A 24 6.82 -0.60 -4.75
CA LEU A 24 6.72 0.23 -3.56
C LEU A 24 6.02 1.53 -3.95
N MET A 25 4.91 1.82 -3.31
CA MET A 25 4.09 2.98 -3.64
C MET A 25 4.14 3.99 -2.52
N LEU A 26 4.17 5.28 -2.89
CA LEU A 26 4.01 6.36 -1.92
C LEU A 26 2.52 6.64 -1.79
N VAL A 27 2.00 6.49 -0.58
CA VAL A 27 0.57 6.62 -0.31
C VAL A 27 0.34 7.76 0.67
N GLU A 28 -0.53 8.69 0.30
CA GLU A 28 -0.98 9.76 1.15
C GLU A 28 -2.26 9.34 1.86
N ARG A 29 -2.28 9.46 3.18
CA ARG A 29 -3.43 9.05 3.97
C ARG A 29 -4.62 9.99 3.75
N LEU A 30 -5.79 9.41 3.50
CA LEU A 30 -7.06 10.14 3.46
C LEU A 30 -7.70 10.12 4.84
N TYR A 31 -8.48 11.15 5.15
CA TYR A 31 -9.16 11.28 6.46
C TYR A 31 -8.18 11.24 7.63
N GLY A 32 -7.04 11.85 7.44
CA GLY A 32 -5.98 11.90 8.42
C GLY A 32 -4.81 12.64 7.81
N SER A 33 -3.61 12.42 8.32
CA SER A 33 -2.41 13.05 7.79
C SER A 33 -1.26 12.06 7.67
N GLY A 34 -0.30 12.42 6.82
CA GLY A 34 0.92 11.66 6.64
C GLY A 34 0.96 10.85 5.36
N THR A 35 2.16 10.41 5.06
CA THR A 35 2.44 9.55 3.92
C THR A 35 3.13 8.28 4.41
N VAL A 36 3.00 7.22 3.65
CA VAL A 36 3.64 5.95 3.96
C VAL A 36 4.10 5.31 2.66
N VAL A 37 5.17 4.54 2.74
CA VAL A 37 5.58 3.67 1.64
C VAL A 37 4.94 2.32 1.89
N ALA A 38 4.13 1.87 0.94
CA ALA A 38 3.41 0.61 1.05
C ALA A 38 3.77 -0.30 -0.12
N LEU A 39 3.86 -1.59 0.15
CA LEU A 39 3.99 -2.58 -0.90
C LEU A 39 2.65 -2.75 -1.61
N ASP A 40 2.69 -3.00 -2.90
CA ASP A 40 1.49 -3.14 -3.72
C ASP A 40 1.20 -4.62 -4.00
N ALA A 41 0.08 -5.10 -3.48
CA ALA A 41 -0.35 -6.49 -3.68
C ALA A 41 -1.44 -6.64 -4.73
N VAL A 42 -1.97 -5.53 -5.28
CA VAL A 42 -3.18 -5.56 -6.12
C VAL A 42 -3.03 -4.87 -7.48
N GLY A 43 -1.85 -4.31 -7.76
CA GLY A 43 -1.64 -3.62 -9.03
C GLY A 43 -2.20 -2.22 -9.08
N SER A 44 -2.12 -1.48 -7.97
CA SER A 44 -2.61 -0.10 -7.91
C SER A 44 -1.75 0.84 -8.75
N GLY A 45 -2.32 1.96 -9.14
CA GLY A 45 -1.66 2.98 -9.93
C GLY A 45 -1.80 4.38 -9.36
N PRO A 46 -1.06 5.35 -9.92
CA PRO A 46 -1.11 6.74 -9.45
C PRO A 46 -2.53 7.29 -9.46
N GLY A 47 -2.88 8.01 -8.41
CA GLY A 47 -4.19 8.65 -8.28
C GLY A 47 -5.30 7.75 -7.76
N GLU A 48 -5.07 6.45 -7.68
CA GLU A 48 -6.10 5.54 -7.17
C GLU A 48 -6.21 5.62 -5.65
N THR A 49 -7.46 5.47 -5.19
CA THR A 49 -7.75 5.32 -3.76
C THR A 49 -7.54 3.86 -3.39
N VAL A 50 -6.84 3.63 -2.31
CA VAL A 50 -6.44 2.29 -1.90
C VAL A 50 -6.73 2.04 -0.43
N TYR A 51 -6.85 0.77 -0.07
CA TYR A 51 -6.98 0.34 1.31
C TYR A 51 -5.65 -0.24 1.76
N VAL A 52 -5.11 0.30 2.84
CA VAL A 52 -3.77 -0.05 3.33
C VAL A 52 -3.88 -0.84 4.62
N CYS A 53 -3.28 -2.01 4.62
CA CYS A 53 -3.11 -2.85 5.80
C CYS A 53 -1.76 -2.53 6.44
N ARG A 54 -1.73 -2.37 7.75
CA ARG A 54 -0.51 -2.08 8.50
C ARG A 54 -0.21 -3.15 9.53
N GLY A 55 1.00 -3.08 10.06
CA GLY A 55 1.45 -3.99 11.10
C GLY A 55 1.89 -5.34 10.53
N LYS A 56 1.88 -6.35 11.39
CA LYS A 56 2.34 -7.69 11.01
C LYS A 56 1.51 -8.31 9.90
N GLU A 57 0.23 -8.01 9.87
CA GLU A 57 -0.70 -8.53 8.87
C GLU A 57 -0.43 -8.01 7.47
N ALA A 58 0.36 -6.96 7.34
CA ALA A 58 0.68 -6.38 6.03
C ALA A 58 1.39 -7.39 5.10
N SER A 59 2.13 -8.34 5.65
CA SER A 59 2.80 -9.36 4.86
C SER A 59 1.87 -10.48 4.37
N PHE A 60 0.70 -10.62 4.99
CA PHE A 60 -0.22 -11.74 4.69
C PHE A 60 -0.70 -11.74 3.25
N ALA A 61 -0.79 -10.57 2.62
CA ALA A 61 -1.25 -10.44 1.24
C ALA A 61 -0.33 -11.17 0.24
N PHE A 62 0.92 -11.46 0.61
CA PHE A 62 1.89 -12.07 -0.29
C PHE A 62 2.02 -13.58 -0.11
N GLY A 63 1.32 -14.16 0.87
CA GLY A 63 1.40 -15.59 1.16
C GLY A 63 2.76 -16.07 1.65
N ARG A 64 3.65 -15.16 2.02
CA ARG A 64 4.99 -15.44 2.53
C ARG A 64 5.45 -14.26 3.36
N GLU A 65 6.50 -14.44 4.14
CA GLU A 65 7.08 -13.33 4.90
C GLU A 65 7.77 -12.35 3.97
N VAL A 66 7.36 -11.09 4.06
CA VAL A 66 7.93 -9.97 3.32
C VAL A 66 8.18 -8.85 4.31
N PRO A 67 9.36 -8.20 4.29
CA PRO A 67 9.65 -7.10 5.21
C PRO A 67 8.83 -5.86 4.83
N THR A 68 7.69 -5.71 5.47
CA THR A 68 6.81 -4.57 5.26
C THR A 68 5.97 -4.32 6.50
N GLU A 69 5.63 -3.07 6.75
CA GLU A 69 4.63 -2.71 7.76
C GLU A 69 3.38 -2.08 7.14
N ALA A 70 3.38 -1.90 5.82
CA ALA A 70 2.22 -1.35 5.11
C ALA A 70 2.10 -1.99 3.74
N THR A 71 0.91 -2.48 3.42
CA THR A 71 0.62 -3.12 2.14
C THR A 71 -0.72 -2.65 1.62
N ILE A 72 -0.76 -2.31 0.34
CA ILE A 72 -2.01 -2.00 -0.36
C ILE A 72 -2.69 -3.33 -0.66
N VAL A 73 -3.88 -3.53 -0.10
CA VAL A 73 -4.63 -4.79 -0.20
C VAL A 73 -5.92 -4.68 -1.01
N ALA A 74 -6.32 -3.47 -1.38
CA ALA A 74 -7.49 -3.26 -2.22
C ALA A 74 -7.40 -1.93 -2.96
N ILE A 75 -7.98 -1.89 -4.15
CA ILE A 75 -8.24 -0.64 -4.86
C ILE A 75 -9.70 -0.29 -4.57
N VAL A 76 -9.94 0.93 -4.11
CA VAL A 76 -11.25 1.38 -3.68
C VAL A 76 -11.87 2.21 -4.80
N ASP A 77 -12.97 1.73 -5.34
CA ASP A 77 -13.68 2.43 -6.41
C ASP A 77 -14.64 3.48 -5.85
N GLU A 78 -15.21 3.21 -4.69
CA GLU A 78 -16.25 4.07 -4.13
C GLU A 78 -16.28 3.96 -2.62
N VAL A 79 -16.46 5.09 -1.95
CA VAL A 79 -16.71 5.15 -0.51
C VAL A 79 -18.16 5.64 -0.34
N GLN A 80 -19.01 4.81 0.24
CA GLN A 80 -20.39 5.16 0.51
C GLN A 80 -20.54 5.58 1.96
N ARG A 81 -20.90 6.84 2.17
CA ARG A 81 -21.16 7.35 3.52
C ARG A 81 -22.58 7.02 3.92
N MET A 82 -22.70 6.54 5.15
CA MET A 82 -24.00 6.31 5.78
C MET A 82 -24.42 7.61 6.48
N ALA A 83 -25.65 7.99 6.29
CA ALA A 83 -26.20 9.20 6.92
C ALA A 83 -26.45 9.00 8.40
#